data_ca4d1a5881bea19828ccf9f2bd080a9a
#
_entry.id   ca4d1a5881bea19828ccf9f2bd080a9a
#
_cell.length_a   1.000
_cell.length_b   1.000
_cell.length_c   1.000
_cell.angle_alpha   90.00
_cell.angle_beta   90.00
_cell.angle_gamma   90.00
#
_symmetry.space_group_name_H-M   'P 1'
#
loop_
_entity.id
_entity.type
_entity.pdbx_description
1 polymer ?
#
loop_
_entity_poly.entity_id
_entity_poly.type
_entity_poly.pdbx_seq_one_letter_code
_entity_poly.pdbx_strand_id
1 'polypeptide(L)'
;MLRVVGEPRHIDRAIKRLQGALKGVPARGVRLTWRGGELRTAIHWTRDDSFWWAFEPRRARDGIAARHALLLGYAPDPPTKRESITCEINLPRAGTDRKVAGIVVADANGALYLAHSGRMGGARSGQRKAGFREFLADGVWRKVTWPDGEESEALIVAPLDSPRLTRLLGQFVDSVRRFKAGEPASPRSGLCVAPMQVESTVTACDRRLVDAALHEELAKRGLFGGAHDLFSLRGVRPQPLFALVADGRADELALAVGSLSLASARNGPDIRPILIAPASLADGDAALDALPFACVRFRWRGARAVFDGLDDALEG
;
A
#
# COMPACT_ATOMS: atom_id res chain seq x y z
N MET A 1 6.86 18.18 -0.80
CA MET A 1 7.28 17.93 -2.19
C MET A 1 8.29 16.76 -2.18
N LEU A 2 8.10 15.76 -3.02
CA LEU A 2 9.01 14.62 -3.12
C LEU A 2 10.01 14.85 -4.25
N ARG A 3 11.29 14.53 -4.03
CA ARG A 3 12.36 14.67 -5.03
C ARG A 3 12.99 13.31 -5.31
N VAL A 4 13.26 13.05 -6.59
CA VAL A 4 13.96 11.81 -6.99
C VAL A 4 15.42 11.87 -6.55
N VAL A 5 15.89 10.81 -5.91
CA VAL A 5 17.26 10.68 -5.43
C VAL A 5 18.12 10.09 -6.55
N GLY A 6 19.14 10.84 -7.00
CA GLY A 6 20.08 10.42 -8.05
C GLY A 6 21.52 10.18 -7.57
N GLU A 7 21.85 10.64 -6.36
CA GLU A 7 23.21 10.50 -5.83
C GLU A 7 23.52 9.06 -5.40
N PRO A 8 24.61 8.43 -5.89
CA PRO A 8 24.95 7.04 -5.60
C PRO A 8 24.98 6.72 -4.10
N ARG A 9 25.56 7.59 -3.27
CA ARG A 9 25.63 7.39 -1.81
C ARG A 9 24.24 7.31 -1.15
N HIS A 10 23.30 8.11 -1.62
CA HIS A 10 21.93 8.11 -1.10
C HIS A 10 21.15 6.88 -1.60
N ILE A 11 21.35 6.48 -2.84
CA ILE A 11 20.77 5.25 -3.40
C ILE A 11 21.30 4.03 -2.63
N ASP A 12 22.61 3.91 -2.43
CA ASP A 12 23.21 2.81 -1.68
C ASP A 12 22.71 2.76 -0.22
N ARG A 13 22.53 3.92 0.40
CA ARG A 13 21.94 4.00 1.75
C ARG A 13 20.50 3.50 1.75
N ALA A 14 19.70 3.91 0.77
CA ALA A 14 18.32 3.46 0.61
C ALA A 14 18.24 1.94 0.40
N ILE A 15 19.11 1.39 -0.44
CA ILE A 15 19.20 -0.07 -0.68
C ILE A 15 19.58 -0.82 0.60
N LYS A 16 20.60 -0.35 1.34
CA LYS A 16 20.99 -0.96 2.61
C LYS A 16 19.87 -0.93 3.65
N ARG A 17 19.14 0.19 3.75
CA ARG A 17 17.95 0.29 4.63
C ARG A 17 16.87 -0.69 4.22
N LEU A 18 16.55 -0.74 2.94
CA LEU A 18 15.56 -1.65 2.39
C LEU A 18 15.93 -3.12 2.66
N GLN A 19 17.19 -3.51 2.42
CA GLN A 19 17.68 -4.85 2.72
C GLN A 19 17.65 -5.20 4.21
N GLY A 20 17.99 -4.24 5.08
CA GLY A 20 17.97 -4.45 6.54
C GLY A 20 16.56 -4.49 7.13
N ALA A 21 15.60 -3.78 6.52
CA ALA A 21 14.23 -3.70 7.00
C ALA A 21 13.36 -4.86 6.48
N LEU A 22 13.66 -5.40 5.30
CA LEU A 22 12.93 -6.53 4.74
C LEU A 22 13.27 -7.81 5.50
N LYS A 23 12.24 -8.45 6.02
CA LYS A 23 12.34 -9.72 6.73
C LYS A 23 11.88 -10.87 5.85
N GLY A 24 12.28 -12.09 6.18
CA GLY A 24 11.84 -13.28 5.48
C GLY A 24 12.69 -14.50 5.82
N VAL A 25 12.15 -15.68 5.61
CA VAL A 25 12.85 -16.95 5.79
C VAL A 25 13.66 -17.23 4.53
N PRO A 26 15.00 -17.43 4.62
CA PRO A 26 15.82 -17.65 3.44
C PRO A 26 15.54 -19.04 2.81
N ALA A 27 15.39 -19.07 1.50
CA ALA A 27 15.35 -20.29 0.68
C ALA A 27 16.46 -20.21 -0.37
N ARG A 28 17.39 -21.18 -0.37
CA ARG A 28 18.58 -21.18 -1.24
C ARG A 28 18.36 -22.03 -2.49
N GLY A 29 19.05 -21.66 -3.57
CA GLY A 29 19.11 -22.45 -4.80
C GLY A 29 17.79 -22.46 -5.56
N VAL A 30 16.91 -21.50 -5.34
CA VAL A 30 15.65 -21.35 -6.04
C VAL A 30 15.90 -20.88 -7.46
N ARG A 31 15.25 -21.51 -8.43
CA ARG A 31 15.28 -21.12 -9.84
C ARG A 31 14.13 -20.14 -10.09
N LEU A 32 14.49 -18.87 -10.30
CA LEU A 32 13.55 -17.84 -10.70
C LEU A 32 13.39 -17.84 -12.20
N THR A 33 12.15 -17.79 -12.68
CA THR A 33 11.83 -17.79 -14.10
C THR A 33 11.02 -16.57 -14.50
N TRP A 34 11.30 -16.05 -15.69
CA TRP A 34 10.51 -14.99 -16.34
C TRP A 34 10.56 -15.18 -17.86
N ARG A 35 9.76 -14.41 -18.57
CA ARG A 35 9.80 -14.47 -20.04
C ARG A 35 11.19 -14.07 -20.56
N GLY A 36 11.90 -15.02 -21.15
CA GLY A 36 13.22 -14.80 -21.77
C GLY A 36 14.42 -15.06 -20.86
N GLY A 37 14.21 -15.71 -19.69
CA GLY A 37 15.35 -16.06 -18.85
C GLY A 37 15.05 -16.81 -17.58
N GLU A 38 16.11 -17.26 -16.94
CA GLU A 38 16.09 -17.86 -15.61
C GLU A 38 17.31 -17.40 -14.80
N LEU A 39 17.21 -17.43 -13.49
CA LEU A 39 18.26 -17.10 -12.55
C LEU A 39 18.18 -18.05 -11.35
N ARG A 40 19.32 -18.58 -10.91
CA ARG A 40 19.41 -19.35 -9.68
C ARG A 40 19.96 -18.45 -8.55
N THR A 41 19.15 -18.23 -7.52
CA THR A 41 19.52 -17.33 -6.43
C THR A 41 18.93 -17.78 -5.09
N ALA A 42 19.28 -17.07 -4.03
CA ALA A 42 18.58 -17.16 -2.75
C ALA A 42 17.44 -16.14 -2.73
N ILE A 43 16.30 -16.55 -2.20
CA ILE A 43 15.16 -15.69 -1.96
C ILE A 43 14.83 -15.65 -0.48
N HIS A 44 14.07 -14.68 -0.05
CA HIS A 44 13.55 -14.56 1.30
C HIS A 44 12.02 -14.58 1.24
N TRP A 45 11.40 -15.56 1.88
CA TRP A 45 9.95 -15.69 1.90
C TRP A 45 9.34 -15.04 3.13
N THR A 46 8.29 -14.26 2.92
CA THR A 46 7.52 -13.58 3.97
C THR A 46 6.15 -14.26 4.10
N ARG A 47 6.03 -15.19 5.02
CA ARG A 47 4.81 -15.99 5.21
C ARG A 47 3.57 -15.12 5.37
N ASP A 48 3.63 -14.15 6.31
CA ASP A 48 2.48 -13.33 6.70
C ASP A 48 2.03 -12.34 5.62
N ASP A 49 2.89 -12.06 4.65
CA ASP A 49 2.64 -11.10 3.57
C ASP A 49 2.57 -11.77 2.19
N SER A 50 2.64 -13.11 2.15
CA SER A 50 2.41 -13.95 0.96
C SER A 50 3.27 -13.59 -0.24
N PHE A 51 4.55 -13.25 -0.02
CA PHE A 51 5.48 -13.00 -1.11
C PHE A 51 6.91 -13.41 -0.75
N TRP A 52 7.76 -13.54 -1.76
CA TRP A 52 9.22 -13.65 -1.60
C TRP A 52 9.92 -12.48 -2.28
N TRP A 53 11.12 -12.17 -1.83
CA TRP A 53 11.96 -11.15 -2.41
C TRP A 53 13.41 -11.61 -2.55
N ALA A 54 14.14 -11.01 -3.52
CA ALA A 54 15.57 -11.14 -3.69
C ALA A 54 16.14 -9.84 -4.25
N PHE A 55 17.40 -9.56 -3.91
CA PHE A 55 18.16 -8.47 -4.50
C PHE A 55 19.22 -9.01 -5.44
N GLU A 56 19.20 -8.53 -6.68
CA GLU A 56 20.17 -8.88 -7.71
C GLU A 56 20.83 -7.64 -8.30
N PRO A 57 22.16 -7.51 -8.20
CA PRO A 57 22.88 -6.46 -8.90
C PRO A 57 22.91 -6.77 -10.39
N ARG A 58 22.41 -5.85 -11.20
CA ARG A 58 22.45 -5.98 -12.66
C ARG A 58 23.48 -5.01 -13.25
N ARG A 59 24.33 -5.51 -14.12
CA ARG A 59 25.30 -4.69 -14.87
C ARG A 59 24.61 -3.86 -15.94
N ALA A 60 25.27 -2.79 -16.38
CA ALA A 60 24.81 -2.03 -17.53
C ALA A 60 24.77 -2.92 -18.78
N ARG A 61 23.70 -2.83 -19.54
CA ARG A 61 23.52 -3.59 -20.79
C ARG A 61 22.48 -2.89 -21.68
N ASP A 62 22.74 -2.89 -22.98
CA ASP A 62 21.78 -2.45 -24.02
C ASP A 62 21.19 -1.05 -23.74
N GLY A 63 22.04 -0.09 -23.36
CA GLY A 63 21.64 1.29 -23.07
C GLY A 63 20.84 1.47 -21.75
N ILE A 64 20.76 0.43 -20.91
CA ILE A 64 20.19 0.50 -19.56
C ILE A 64 21.35 0.55 -18.55
N ALA A 65 21.35 1.54 -17.68
CA ALA A 65 22.37 1.71 -16.64
C ALA A 65 22.42 0.52 -15.66
N ALA A 66 23.57 0.36 -14.98
CA ALA A 66 23.69 -0.59 -13.88
C ALA A 66 22.66 -0.28 -12.78
N ARG A 67 22.03 -1.33 -12.25
CA ARG A 67 20.91 -1.19 -11.30
C ARG A 67 20.88 -2.26 -10.24
N HIS A 68 20.22 -1.97 -9.16
CA HIS A 68 19.76 -2.96 -8.19
C HIS A 68 18.36 -3.42 -8.59
N ALA A 69 18.19 -4.71 -8.83
CA ALA A 69 16.89 -5.29 -9.08
C ALA A 69 16.35 -5.90 -7.78
N LEU A 70 15.27 -5.35 -7.25
CA LEU A 70 14.45 -5.99 -6.23
C LEU A 70 13.44 -6.87 -6.97
N LEU A 71 13.67 -8.18 -6.92
CA LEU A 71 12.80 -9.20 -7.50
C LEU A 71 11.75 -9.60 -6.49
N LEU A 72 10.50 -9.66 -6.91
CA LEU A 72 9.36 -9.92 -6.05
C LEU A 72 8.45 -10.97 -6.69
N GLY A 73 8.02 -11.96 -5.90
CA GLY A 73 7.08 -12.98 -6.35
C GLY A 73 5.98 -13.22 -5.36
N TYR A 74 4.75 -13.32 -5.82
CA TYR A 74 3.61 -13.72 -5.00
C TYR A 74 3.76 -15.19 -4.62
N ALA A 75 3.69 -15.50 -3.31
CA ALA A 75 3.86 -16.84 -2.76
C ALA A 75 3.07 -16.98 -1.44
N PRO A 76 1.79 -17.36 -1.48
CA PRO A 76 0.99 -17.61 -0.28
C PRO A 76 1.50 -18.82 0.51
N ASP A 77 2.11 -19.79 -0.19
CA ASP A 77 2.72 -20.98 0.36
C ASP A 77 4.25 -20.91 0.33
N PRO A 78 4.96 -21.76 1.10
CA PRO A 78 6.41 -21.82 1.07
C PRO A 78 6.96 -22.03 -0.35
N PRO A 79 7.99 -21.25 -0.75
CA PRO A 79 8.55 -21.34 -2.08
C PRO A 79 9.08 -22.72 -2.40
N THR A 80 8.91 -23.12 -3.65
CA THR A 80 9.42 -24.36 -4.22
C THR A 80 10.85 -24.19 -4.77
N LYS A 81 11.38 -25.20 -5.42
CA LYS A 81 12.66 -25.10 -6.15
C LYS A 81 12.59 -24.19 -7.39
N ARG A 82 11.37 -23.85 -7.84
CA ARG A 82 11.12 -23.04 -9.03
C ARG A 82 10.02 -22.04 -8.76
N GLU A 83 10.32 -20.76 -8.91
CA GLU A 83 9.40 -19.66 -8.67
C GLU A 83 9.34 -18.71 -9.87
N SER A 84 8.19 -18.02 -10.00
CA SER A 84 7.98 -17.01 -11.04
C SER A 84 8.04 -15.62 -10.46
N ILE A 85 8.75 -14.70 -11.14
CA ILE A 85 8.81 -13.29 -10.76
C ILE A 85 7.45 -12.62 -11.08
N THR A 86 6.80 -12.09 -10.05
CA THR A 86 5.57 -11.30 -10.23
C THR A 86 5.90 -9.91 -10.73
N CYS A 87 6.87 -9.23 -10.13
CA CYS A 87 7.33 -7.92 -10.55
C CYS A 87 8.78 -7.65 -10.15
N GLU A 88 9.36 -6.62 -10.76
CA GLU A 88 10.69 -6.11 -10.42
C GLU A 88 10.60 -4.63 -10.12
N ILE A 89 11.28 -4.19 -9.07
CA ILE A 89 11.56 -2.78 -8.81
C ILE A 89 13.05 -2.57 -9.10
N ASN A 90 13.34 -1.98 -10.25
CA ASN A 90 14.70 -1.73 -10.70
C ASN A 90 15.12 -0.32 -10.27
N LEU A 91 16.15 -0.21 -9.46
CA LEU A 91 16.68 1.06 -8.95
C LEU A 91 18.05 1.34 -9.61
N PRO A 92 18.27 2.48 -10.27
CA PRO A 92 19.58 2.85 -10.79
C PRO A 92 20.64 2.83 -9.68
N ARG A 93 21.87 2.40 -9.99
CA ARG A 93 22.98 2.47 -9.03
C ARG A 93 23.53 3.87 -8.86
N ALA A 94 23.37 4.69 -9.87
CA ALA A 94 23.79 6.08 -9.90
C ALA A 94 22.92 6.86 -10.89
N GLY A 95 22.72 8.13 -10.60
CA GLY A 95 21.89 9.00 -11.42
C GLY A 95 20.41 8.62 -11.39
N THR A 96 19.69 9.04 -12.39
CA THR A 96 18.27 8.75 -12.58
C THR A 96 18.06 8.15 -13.97
N ASP A 97 17.20 7.15 -14.07
CA ASP A 97 16.84 6.53 -15.34
C ASP A 97 15.32 6.34 -15.42
N ARG A 98 14.68 7.15 -16.28
CA ARG A 98 13.24 7.06 -16.51
C ARG A 98 12.80 5.81 -17.29
N LYS A 99 13.74 5.05 -17.85
CA LYS A 99 13.44 3.77 -18.51
C LYS A 99 13.15 2.66 -17.51
N VAL A 100 13.69 2.76 -16.27
CA VAL A 100 13.38 1.81 -15.20
C VAL A 100 12.21 2.31 -14.38
N ALA A 101 11.45 1.36 -13.79
CA ALA A 101 10.21 1.69 -13.12
C ALA A 101 10.41 2.07 -11.64
N GLY A 102 11.47 1.58 -11.00
CA GLY A 102 11.76 1.86 -9.59
C GLY A 102 12.53 3.16 -9.41
N ILE A 103 12.17 3.92 -8.41
CA ILE A 103 12.86 5.14 -7.99
C ILE A 103 12.92 5.24 -6.47
N VAL A 104 13.96 5.85 -5.94
CA VAL A 104 14.01 6.32 -4.55
C VAL A 104 13.65 7.80 -4.56
N VAL A 105 12.76 8.21 -3.68
CA VAL A 105 12.41 9.62 -3.51
C VAL A 105 12.62 10.04 -2.06
N ALA A 106 12.91 11.32 -1.85
CA ALA A 106 13.05 11.93 -0.54
C ALA A 106 12.05 13.07 -0.37
N ASP A 107 11.52 13.24 0.82
CA ASP A 107 10.75 14.44 1.18
C ASP A 107 11.66 15.60 1.64
N ALA A 108 11.04 16.71 2.01
CA ALA A 108 11.75 17.90 2.47
C ALA A 108 12.54 17.67 3.79
N ASN A 109 12.16 16.66 4.57
CA ASN A 109 12.80 16.30 5.83
C ASN A 109 13.88 15.21 5.65
N GLY A 110 14.12 14.76 4.42
CA GLY A 110 15.09 13.72 4.09
C GLY A 110 14.60 12.29 4.35
N ALA A 111 13.32 12.08 4.66
CA ALA A 111 12.76 10.74 4.74
C ALA A 111 12.71 10.11 3.34
N LEU A 112 13.12 8.84 3.26
CA LEU A 112 13.25 8.11 2.00
C LEU A 112 12.08 7.18 1.77
N TYR A 113 11.64 7.11 0.52
CA TYR A 113 10.54 6.26 0.08
C TYR A 113 10.95 5.42 -1.13
N LEU A 114 10.52 4.17 -1.15
CA LEU A 114 10.51 3.35 -2.35
C LEU A 114 9.30 3.73 -3.18
N ALA A 115 9.53 4.07 -4.43
CA ALA A 115 8.46 4.45 -5.35
C ALA A 115 8.59 3.71 -6.69
N HIS A 116 7.49 3.69 -7.42
CA HIS A 116 7.36 3.02 -8.71
C HIS A 116 6.66 3.92 -9.72
N SER A 117 7.19 4.03 -10.92
CA SER A 117 6.62 4.89 -11.97
C SER A 117 5.24 4.44 -12.50
N GLY A 118 4.76 3.28 -12.09
CA GLY A 118 3.54 2.66 -12.59
C GLY A 118 3.69 1.97 -13.94
N ARG A 119 4.87 2.00 -14.57
CA ARG A 119 5.09 1.27 -15.81
C ARG A 119 5.21 -0.22 -15.53
N MET A 120 4.22 -0.98 -15.94
CA MET A 120 4.27 -2.44 -15.89
C MET A 120 4.85 -2.96 -17.18
N GLY A 121 6.13 -3.40 -17.13
CA GLY A 121 6.75 -4.18 -18.19
C GLY A 121 6.28 -5.63 -18.12
N GLY A 122 6.32 -6.36 -19.23
CA GLY A 122 6.16 -7.81 -19.24
C GLY A 122 5.19 -8.39 -20.22
N ALA A 123 4.80 -9.62 -20.00
CA ALA A 123 4.41 -10.64 -20.95
C ALA A 123 3.15 -10.41 -21.79
N ARG A 124 2.31 -9.40 -21.50
CA ARG A 124 1.10 -9.14 -22.30
C ARG A 124 1.22 -7.78 -22.97
N SER A 125 1.11 -7.77 -24.32
CA SER A 125 0.96 -6.55 -25.09
C SER A 125 -0.27 -5.78 -24.58
N GLY A 126 -0.12 -4.50 -24.28
CA GLY A 126 -1.21 -3.63 -23.85
C GLY A 126 -1.21 -3.18 -22.37
N GLN A 127 -0.38 -3.75 -21.53
CA GLN A 127 -0.25 -3.26 -20.14
C GLN A 127 0.55 -1.95 -20.10
N ARG A 128 -0.13 -0.84 -19.99
CA ARG A 128 0.44 0.52 -19.95
C ARG A 128 0.37 1.10 -18.56
N LYS A 129 1.19 2.14 -18.30
CA LYS A 129 1.14 2.91 -17.03
C LYS A 129 -0.27 3.38 -16.67
N ALA A 130 -1.01 3.89 -17.64
CA ALA A 130 -2.38 4.36 -17.44
C ALA A 130 -3.30 3.26 -16.88
N GLY A 131 -3.30 2.07 -17.48
CA GLY A 131 -4.12 0.96 -17.00
C GLY A 131 -3.79 0.54 -15.55
N PHE A 132 -2.51 0.54 -15.15
CA PHE A 132 -2.15 0.25 -13.76
C PHE A 132 -2.52 1.39 -12.82
N ARG A 133 -2.44 2.64 -13.27
CA ARG A 133 -2.86 3.81 -12.49
C ARG A 133 -4.37 3.80 -12.23
N GLU A 134 -5.17 3.44 -13.22
CA GLU A 134 -6.63 3.27 -13.09
C GLU A 134 -6.98 2.10 -12.19
N PHE A 135 -6.31 0.95 -12.39
CA PHE A 135 -6.48 -0.25 -11.57
C PHE A 135 -6.20 0.03 -10.08
N LEU A 136 -5.13 0.76 -9.78
CA LEU A 136 -4.73 1.12 -8.41
C LEU A 136 -5.01 2.61 -8.14
N ALA A 137 -6.23 3.05 -8.42
CA ALA A 137 -6.61 4.46 -8.29
C ALA A 137 -6.51 4.98 -6.85
N ASP A 138 -6.72 4.11 -5.86
CA ASP A 138 -6.59 4.33 -4.42
C ASP A 138 -5.13 4.24 -3.92
N GLY A 139 -4.17 3.95 -4.80
CA GLY A 139 -2.74 3.95 -4.49
C GLY A 139 -2.24 5.32 -4.02
N VAL A 140 -1.17 5.32 -3.23
CA VAL A 140 -0.51 6.56 -2.79
C VAL A 140 0.29 7.16 -3.94
N TRP A 141 -0.41 7.79 -4.88
CA TRP A 141 0.21 8.48 -6.01
C TRP A 141 0.62 9.88 -5.60
N ARG A 142 1.86 10.26 -5.91
CA ARG A 142 2.42 11.57 -5.56
C ARG A 142 3.19 12.15 -6.73
N LYS A 143 3.16 13.47 -6.86
CA LYS A 143 4.08 14.21 -7.74
C LYS A 143 5.49 14.11 -7.20
N VAL A 144 6.43 13.79 -8.07
CA VAL A 144 7.85 13.71 -7.80
C VAL A 144 8.60 14.61 -8.76
N THR A 145 9.56 15.37 -8.25
CA THR A 145 10.42 16.26 -9.06
C THR A 145 11.74 15.56 -9.34
N TRP A 146 12.12 15.50 -10.59
CA TRP A 146 13.40 14.96 -11.06
C TRP A 146 14.52 15.99 -10.92
N PRO A 147 15.81 15.57 -10.94
CA PRO A 147 16.94 16.50 -10.82
C PRO A 147 17.00 17.57 -11.91
N ASP A 148 16.42 17.33 -13.08
CA ASP A 148 16.29 18.29 -14.18
C ASP A 148 15.10 19.26 -14.03
N GLY A 149 14.36 19.18 -12.92
CA GLY A 149 13.19 20.02 -12.65
C GLY A 149 11.87 19.51 -13.23
N GLU A 150 11.89 18.48 -14.08
CA GLU A 150 10.65 17.91 -14.57
C GLU A 150 9.86 17.20 -13.46
N GLU A 151 8.55 17.25 -13.57
CA GLU A 151 7.64 16.57 -12.65
C GLU A 151 7.00 15.34 -13.30
N SER A 152 6.80 14.31 -12.51
CA SER A 152 5.99 13.16 -12.91
C SER A 152 5.22 12.60 -11.72
N GLU A 153 4.23 11.77 -11.99
CA GLU A 153 3.50 11.03 -10.95
C GLU A 153 4.15 9.66 -10.72
N ALA A 154 4.34 9.30 -9.46
CA ALA A 154 4.83 7.98 -9.04
C ALA A 154 3.96 7.40 -7.90
N LEU A 155 3.80 6.09 -7.90
CA LEU A 155 3.22 5.33 -6.81
C LEU A 155 4.25 5.21 -5.69
N ILE A 156 3.94 5.68 -4.51
CA ILE A 156 4.73 5.40 -3.32
C ILE A 156 4.39 3.99 -2.85
N VAL A 157 5.39 3.11 -2.91
CA VAL A 157 5.24 1.71 -2.48
C VAL A 157 5.35 1.63 -0.97
N ALA A 158 6.39 2.23 -0.39
CA ALA A 158 6.58 2.27 1.06
C ALA A 158 7.58 3.34 1.52
N PRO A 159 7.40 3.93 2.72
CA PRO A 159 8.48 4.62 3.43
C PRO A 159 9.55 3.59 3.84
N LEU A 160 10.85 3.90 3.63
CA LEU A 160 11.93 2.95 3.90
C LEU A 160 12.17 2.70 5.40
N ASP A 161 11.81 3.64 6.24
CA ASP A 161 11.93 3.54 7.70
C ASP A 161 10.63 3.04 8.38
N SER A 162 9.61 2.65 7.59
CA SER A 162 8.37 2.15 8.14
C SER A 162 8.54 0.75 8.75
N PRO A 163 8.09 0.52 9.99
CA PRO A 163 8.03 -0.82 10.56
C PRO A 163 7.07 -1.75 9.80
N ARG A 164 6.28 -1.20 8.89
CA ARG A 164 5.28 -1.89 8.05
C ARG A 164 5.73 -2.08 6.60
N LEU A 165 7.01 -1.79 6.29
CA LEU A 165 7.58 -1.86 4.93
C LEU A 165 7.28 -3.19 4.23
N THR A 166 7.48 -4.33 4.91
CA THR A 166 7.27 -5.66 4.34
C THR A 166 5.80 -5.85 3.93
N ARG A 167 4.86 -5.44 4.78
CA ARG A 167 3.41 -5.52 4.48
C ARG A 167 3.01 -4.64 3.30
N LEU A 168 3.54 -3.42 3.23
CA LEU A 168 3.30 -2.50 2.10
C LEU A 168 3.81 -3.08 0.78
N LEU A 169 4.98 -3.74 0.79
CA LEU A 169 5.50 -4.45 -0.37
C LEU A 169 4.63 -5.65 -0.75
N GLY A 170 4.16 -6.43 0.22
CA GLY A 170 3.23 -7.54 -0.03
C GLY A 170 1.95 -7.07 -0.72
N GLN A 171 1.36 -5.97 -0.28
CA GLN A 171 0.20 -5.35 -0.95
C GLN A 171 0.52 -4.89 -2.37
N PHE A 172 1.71 -4.33 -2.60
CA PHE A 172 2.13 -3.96 -3.94
C PHE A 172 2.27 -5.20 -4.85
N VAL A 173 2.89 -6.27 -4.37
CA VAL A 173 3.04 -7.54 -5.11
C VAL A 173 1.69 -8.14 -5.46
N ASP A 174 0.75 -8.20 -4.51
CA ASP A 174 -0.60 -8.72 -4.78
C ASP A 174 -1.36 -7.83 -5.79
N SER A 175 -1.25 -6.51 -5.68
CA SER A 175 -1.85 -5.59 -6.64
C SER A 175 -1.32 -5.81 -8.06
N VAL A 176 0.00 -6.02 -8.21
CA VAL A 176 0.60 -6.32 -9.52
C VAL A 176 0.17 -7.69 -10.03
N ARG A 177 0.09 -8.70 -9.18
CA ARG A 177 -0.41 -10.04 -9.52
C ARG A 177 -1.84 -9.96 -10.07
N ARG A 178 -2.74 -9.33 -9.33
CA ARG A 178 -4.16 -9.15 -9.73
C ARG A 178 -4.28 -8.41 -11.05
N PHE A 179 -3.56 -7.30 -11.20
CA PHE A 179 -3.53 -6.54 -12.45
C PHE A 179 -3.10 -7.41 -13.63
N LYS A 180 -2.03 -8.21 -13.47
CA LYS A 180 -1.54 -9.10 -14.52
C LYS A 180 -2.48 -10.27 -14.82
N ALA A 181 -3.21 -10.74 -13.83
CA ALA A 181 -4.22 -11.78 -13.97
C ALA A 181 -5.52 -11.26 -14.64
N GLY A 182 -5.71 -9.95 -14.74
CA GLY A 182 -6.96 -9.36 -15.19
C GLY A 182 -8.08 -9.50 -14.15
N GLU A 183 -7.70 -9.74 -12.89
CA GLU A 183 -8.64 -9.73 -11.77
C GLU A 183 -9.09 -8.29 -11.49
N PRO A 184 -10.29 -8.08 -10.94
CA PRO A 184 -10.68 -6.75 -10.50
C PRO A 184 -9.70 -6.22 -9.45
N ALA A 185 -9.50 -4.91 -9.40
CA ALA A 185 -8.87 -4.27 -8.25
C ALA A 185 -9.58 -4.74 -6.97
N SER A 186 -8.86 -4.77 -5.85
CA SER A 186 -9.54 -4.97 -4.55
C SER A 186 -10.73 -4.02 -4.48
N PRO A 187 -11.88 -4.47 -3.94
CA PRO A 187 -13.01 -3.57 -3.78
C PRO A 187 -12.49 -2.27 -3.16
N ARG A 188 -12.72 -1.16 -3.84
CA ARG A 188 -12.38 0.14 -3.26
C ARG A 188 -13.15 0.21 -1.97
N SER A 189 -12.46 0.52 -0.89
CA SER A 189 -13.17 0.82 0.32
C SER A 189 -14.09 1.99 0.05
N GLY A 190 -15.36 1.79 0.34
CA GLY A 190 -16.28 2.90 0.47
C GLY A 190 -16.01 3.76 1.69
N LEU A 191 -14.81 3.69 2.28
CA LEU A 191 -14.37 4.54 3.35
C LEU A 191 -14.18 5.96 2.83
N CYS A 192 -15.28 6.66 2.78
CA CYS A 192 -15.37 8.02 2.32
C CYS A 192 -14.86 8.99 3.37
N VAL A 193 -13.54 9.06 3.52
CA VAL A 193 -12.95 10.33 3.87
C VAL A 193 -12.37 10.88 2.58
N ALA A 194 -12.89 11.98 2.08
CA ALA A 194 -12.28 12.68 0.96
C ALA A 194 -10.78 12.82 1.23
N PRO A 195 -9.88 12.46 0.28
CA PRO A 195 -8.45 12.54 0.51
C PRO A 195 -8.12 13.96 0.92
N MET A 196 -7.66 14.14 2.16
CA MET A 196 -7.21 15.45 2.61
C MET A 196 -5.97 15.83 1.81
N GLN A 197 -5.98 17.01 1.22
CA GLN A 197 -4.86 17.54 0.43
C GLN A 197 -3.56 17.69 1.23
N VAL A 198 -3.60 17.51 2.54
CA VAL A 198 -2.50 17.74 3.50
C VAL A 198 -1.99 16.46 4.17
N GLU A 199 -2.47 15.29 3.76
CA GLU A 199 -2.03 14.04 4.36
C GLU A 199 -0.56 13.74 4.07
N SER A 200 0.22 13.40 5.11
CA SER A 200 1.59 12.97 4.93
C SER A 200 1.65 11.67 4.10
N THR A 201 2.76 11.47 3.39
CA THR A 201 2.94 10.24 2.60
C THR A 201 2.98 8.99 3.48
N VAL A 202 3.50 9.10 4.70
CA VAL A 202 3.52 8.02 5.70
C VAL A 202 2.10 7.68 6.13
N THR A 203 1.32 8.70 6.53
CA THR A 203 -0.08 8.53 6.95
C THR A 203 -0.93 7.90 5.84
N ALA A 204 -0.73 8.32 4.59
CA ALA A 204 -1.43 7.73 3.44
C ALA A 204 -1.10 6.24 3.25
N CYS A 205 0.17 5.84 3.45
CA CYS A 205 0.56 4.43 3.41
C CYS A 205 -0.07 3.64 4.56
N ASP A 206 -0.07 4.18 5.77
CA ASP A 206 -0.66 3.54 6.95
C ASP A 206 -2.18 3.41 6.81
N ARG A 207 -2.87 4.46 6.33
CA ARG A 207 -4.30 4.42 6.03
C ARG A 207 -4.66 3.24 5.12
N ARG A 208 -3.91 3.03 4.04
CA ARG A 208 -4.15 1.89 3.14
C ARG A 208 -4.02 0.54 3.83
N LEU A 209 -3.10 0.41 4.79
CA LEU A 209 -2.96 -0.83 5.56
C LEU A 209 -4.13 -1.06 6.51
N VAL A 210 -4.62 -0.01 7.19
CA VAL A 210 -5.80 -0.09 8.06
C VAL A 210 -7.03 -0.43 7.23
N ASP A 211 -7.21 0.23 6.10
CA ASP A 211 -8.29 0.00 5.16
C ASP A 211 -8.31 -1.45 4.66
N ALA A 212 -7.18 -1.95 4.18
CA ALA A 212 -7.08 -3.35 3.74
C ALA A 212 -7.36 -4.34 4.87
N ALA A 213 -6.89 -4.06 6.10
CA ALA A 213 -7.17 -4.91 7.25
C ALA A 213 -8.65 -4.91 7.62
N LEU A 214 -9.33 -3.76 7.54
CA LEU A 214 -10.78 -3.68 7.77
C LEU A 214 -11.55 -4.52 6.74
N HIS A 215 -11.16 -4.45 5.46
CA HIS A 215 -11.76 -5.29 4.43
C HIS A 215 -11.55 -6.78 4.68
N GLU A 216 -10.35 -7.18 5.09
CA GLU A 216 -10.06 -8.57 5.46
C GLU A 216 -10.98 -9.02 6.62
N GLU A 217 -11.19 -8.17 7.62
CA GLU A 217 -12.07 -8.48 8.76
C GLU A 217 -13.56 -8.55 8.38
N LEU A 218 -14.01 -7.63 7.55
CA LEU A 218 -15.39 -7.65 7.04
C LEU A 218 -15.64 -8.87 6.16
N ALA A 219 -14.68 -9.22 5.29
CA ALA A 219 -14.78 -10.40 4.43
C ALA A 219 -14.89 -11.71 5.21
N LYS A 220 -14.18 -11.85 6.35
CA LYS A 220 -14.32 -13.02 7.25
C LYS A 220 -15.73 -13.18 7.81
N ARG A 221 -16.47 -12.09 7.93
CA ARG A 221 -17.88 -12.05 8.37
C ARG A 221 -18.88 -12.20 7.22
N GLY A 222 -18.39 -12.49 6.00
CA GLY A 222 -19.23 -12.57 4.80
C GLY A 222 -19.73 -11.21 4.31
N LEU A 223 -19.15 -10.13 4.81
CA LEU A 223 -19.54 -8.76 4.49
C LEU A 223 -18.62 -8.23 3.38
N PHE A 224 -19.17 -7.97 2.19
CA PHE A 224 -18.43 -7.50 1.04
C PHE A 224 -18.96 -6.12 0.61
N GLY A 225 -18.07 -5.16 0.45
CA GLY A 225 -18.38 -3.86 -0.12
C GLY A 225 -18.65 -3.95 -1.63
N GLY A 226 -19.65 -3.21 -2.10
CA GLY A 226 -19.87 -3.01 -3.55
C GLY A 226 -18.83 -2.09 -4.17
N ALA A 227 -18.63 -2.19 -5.48
CA ALA A 227 -17.61 -1.43 -6.23
C ALA A 227 -17.90 0.08 -6.38
N HIS A 228 -19.06 0.56 -5.97
CA HIS A 228 -19.49 1.94 -6.12
C HIS A 228 -20.18 2.40 -4.85
N ASP A 229 -19.68 3.49 -4.33
CA ASP A 229 -20.23 4.30 -3.26
C ASP A 229 -20.40 3.61 -1.90
N LEU A 230 -19.88 4.25 -0.84
CA LEU A 230 -20.20 4.01 0.56
C LEU A 230 -20.63 2.57 0.87
N PHE A 231 -19.77 1.79 1.43
CA PHE A 231 -19.97 0.41 1.81
C PHE A 231 -21.44 -0.05 1.89
N SER A 232 -22.00 -0.56 0.81
CA SER A 232 -23.25 -1.27 0.86
C SER A 232 -22.98 -2.74 1.17
N LEU A 233 -23.03 -3.08 2.43
CA LEU A 233 -23.08 -4.47 2.84
C LEU A 233 -24.45 -5.00 2.44
N ARG A 234 -24.52 -5.81 1.38
CA ARG A 234 -25.79 -6.39 0.93
C ARG A 234 -26.42 -7.16 2.09
N GLY A 235 -27.63 -6.79 2.45
CA GLY A 235 -28.44 -7.50 3.43
C GLY A 235 -28.33 -7.00 4.87
N VAL A 236 -27.45 -6.07 5.20
CA VAL A 236 -27.38 -5.45 6.53
C VAL A 236 -28.16 -4.12 6.52
N ARG A 237 -29.12 -3.98 7.43
CA ARG A 237 -29.82 -2.71 7.67
C ARG A 237 -29.84 -2.40 9.16
N PRO A 238 -29.55 -1.16 9.57
CA PRO A 238 -29.06 -0.03 8.78
C PRO A 238 -27.68 -0.29 8.18
N GLN A 239 -27.42 0.37 7.03
CA GLN A 239 -26.18 0.18 6.27
C GLN A 239 -24.98 0.80 6.98
N PRO A 240 -23.92 0.05 7.33
CA PRO A 240 -22.74 0.61 7.96
C PRO A 240 -22.01 1.58 7.04
N LEU A 241 -21.69 2.73 7.56
CA LEU A 241 -20.91 3.78 6.90
C LEU A 241 -19.67 4.09 7.73
N PHE A 242 -18.51 3.79 7.19
CA PHE A 242 -17.25 3.97 7.90
C PHE A 242 -16.54 5.26 7.52
N ALA A 243 -15.95 5.94 8.49
CA ALA A 243 -14.92 6.95 8.29
C ALA A 243 -13.65 6.55 9.04
N LEU A 244 -12.48 6.68 8.40
CA LEU A 244 -11.20 6.24 8.93
C LEU A 244 -10.29 7.43 9.25
N VAL A 245 -9.83 7.49 10.51
CA VAL A 245 -8.77 8.36 11.00
C VAL A 245 -7.50 7.52 11.20
N ALA A 246 -6.41 7.83 10.48
CA ALA A 246 -5.23 6.97 10.46
C ALA A 246 -4.17 7.36 11.51
N ASP A 247 -3.95 8.65 11.76
CA ASP A 247 -2.89 9.15 12.65
C ASP A 247 -3.40 9.94 13.86
N GLY A 248 -4.70 10.13 13.99
CA GLY A 248 -5.32 10.80 15.13
C GLY A 248 -5.15 12.32 15.15
N ARG A 249 -4.82 12.95 14.05
CA ARG A 249 -4.75 14.41 13.96
C ARG A 249 -6.14 15.03 14.10
N ALA A 250 -6.21 16.15 14.80
CA ALA A 250 -7.48 16.82 15.08
C ALA A 250 -8.24 17.25 13.81
N ASP A 251 -7.53 17.67 12.75
CA ASP A 251 -8.13 18.03 11.47
C ASP A 251 -8.70 16.82 10.71
N GLU A 252 -8.02 15.67 10.77
CA GLU A 252 -8.49 14.42 10.20
C GLU A 252 -9.73 13.91 10.94
N LEU A 253 -9.69 13.96 12.26
CA LEU A 253 -10.83 13.60 13.11
C LEU A 253 -12.05 14.49 12.84
N ALA A 254 -11.86 15.81 12.81
CA ALA A 254 -12.95 16.75 12.55
C ALA A 254 -13.61 16.50 11.18
N LEU A 255 -12.81 16.19 10.16
CA LEU A 255 -13.31 15.87 8.83
C LEU A 255 -14.11 14.55 8.83
N ALA A 256 -13.60 13.52 9.48
CA ALA A 256 -14.26 12.22 9.59
C ALA A 256 -15.62 12.34 10.31
N VAL A 257 -15.65 13.01 11.47
CA VAL A 257 -16.85 13.27 12.25
C VAL A 257 -17.86 14.10 11.43
N GLY A 258 -17.40 15.18 10.79
CA GLY A 258 -18.26 16.02 9.94
C GLY A 258 -18.86 15.25 8.75
N SER A 259 -18.07 14.39 8.11
CA SER A 259 -18.53 13.55 7.00
C SER A 259 -19.61 12.55 7.43
N LEU A 260 -19.39 11.86 8.57
CA LEU A 260 -20.37 10.94 9.14
C LEU A 260 -21.66 11.66 9.56
N SER A 261 -21.54 12.82 10.19
CA SER A 261 -22.70 13.63 10.64
C SER A 261 -23.53 14.10 9.43
N LEU A 262 -22.89 14.57 8.37
CA LEU A 262 -23.60 14.98 7.15
C LEU A 262 -24.28 13.80 6.45
N ALA A 263 -23.61 12.65 6.41
CA ALA A 263 -24.22 11.46 5.83
C ALA A 263 -25.41 10.98 6.64
N SER A 264 -25.34 10.99 7.98
CA SER A 264 -26.46 10.67 8.86
C SER A 264 -27.63 11.62 8.66
N ALA A 265 -27.37 12.92 8.58
CA ALA A 265 -28.42 13.91 8.34
C ALA A 265 -29.13 13.75 6.98
N ARG A 266 -28.42 13.27 5.97
CA ARG A 266 -28.98 13.06 4.62
C ARG A 266 -29.76 11.76 4.47
N ASN A 267 -29.31 10.69 5.11
CA ASN A 267 -29.85 9.34 4.89
C ASN A 267 -30.66 8.82 6.09
N GLY A 268 -30.70 9.57 7.20
CA GLY A 268 -31.49 9.21 8.38
C GLY A 268 -31.15 7.83 8.95
N PRO A 269 -32.16 7.05 9.38
CA PRO A 269 -31.94 5.75 10.02
C PRO A 269 -31.47 4.63 9.08
N ASP A 270 -31.42 4.88 7.78
CA ASP A 270 -31.01 3.88 6.79
C ASP A 270 -29.52 3.59 6.82
N ILE A 271 -28.72 4.46 7.46
CA ILE A 271 -27.30 4.26 7.65
C ILE A 271 -26.91 4.18 9.12
N ARG A 272 -25.85 3.42 9.38
CA ARG A 272 -25.17 3.33 10.66
C ARG A 272 -23.76 3.93 10.53
N PRO A 273 -23.53 5.15 11.01
CA PRO A 273 -22.23 5.77 10.97
C PRO A 273 -21.27 5.12 11.98
N ILE A 274 -20.06 4.79 11.51
CA ILE A 274 -19.03 4.15 12.33
C ILE A 274 -17.71 4.89 12.10
N LEU A 275 -17.11 5.39 13.18
CA LEU A 275 -15.78 6.00 13.16
C LEU A 275 -14.72 4.93 13.46
N ILE A 276 -13.72 4.82 12.59
CA ILE A 276 -12.52 3.99 12.83
C ILE A 276 -11.39 4.92 13.24
N ALA A 277 -10.86 4.76 14.45
CA ALA A 277 -9.80 5.62 14.97
C ALA A 277 -8.69 4.81 15.66
N PRO A 278 -7.42 5.31 15.71
CA PRO A 278 -6.37 4.65 16.47
C PRO A 278 -6.70 4.63 17.97
N ALA A 279 -6.42 3.52 18.65
CA ALA A 279 -6.68 3.37 20.08
C ALA A 279 -6.00 4.47 20.91
N SER A 280 -4.79 4.88 20.50
CA SER A 280 -4.06 5.97 21.17
C SER A 280 -4.79 7.32 21.19
N LEU A 281 -5.67 7.58 20.22
CA LEU A 281 -6.53 8.77 20.21
C LEU A 281 -7.72 8.60 21.15
N ALA A 282 -8.29 7.40 21.16
CA ALA A 282 -9.54 7.09 21.83
C ALA A 282 -9.40 6.94 23.37
N ASP A 283 -8.23 6.53 23.86
CA ASP A 283 -8.03 6.23 25.30
C ASP A 283 -8.00 7.48 26.22
N GLY A 284 -8.05 8.67 25.65
CA GLY A 284 -8.02 9.92 26.42
C GLY A 284 -9.04 10.97 26.00
N ASP A 285 -9.90 10.70 25.02
CA ASP A 285 -10.79 11.72 24.46
C ASP A 285 -12.27 11.38 24.77
N ALA A 286 -12.77 11.87 25.91
CA ALA A 286 -14.18 11.78 26.28
C ALA A 286 -15.14 12.35 25.22
N ALA A 287 -14.64 13.19 24.31
CA ALA A 287 -15.43 13.74 23.21
C ALA A 287 -15.79 12.65 22.19
N LEU A 288 -14.97 11.62 22.02
CA LEU A 288 -15.29 10.51 21.11
C LEU A 288 -16.42 9.63 21.65
N ASP A 289 -16.48 9.44 22.97
CA ASP A 289 -17.54 8.65 23.62
C ASP A 289 -18.88 9.39 23.62
N ALA A 290 -18.85 10.72 23.44
CA ALA A 290 -20.05 11.55 23.32
C ALA A 290 -20.61 11.64 21.89
N LEU A 291 -19.94 11.05 20.89
CA LEU A 291 -20.42 11.08 19.51
C LEU A 291 -21.70 10.24 19.36
N PRO A 292 -22.64 10.68 18.50
CA PRO A 292 -23.90 9.95 18.28
C PRO A 292 -23.76 8.73 17.36
N PHE A 293 -22.55 8.15 17.25
CA PHE A 293 -22.26 7.00 16.40
C PHE A 293 -21.17 6.11 17.01
N ALA A 294 -21.14 4.87 16.54
CA ALA A 294 -20.18 3.90 17.03
C ALA A 294 -18.73 4.28 16.71
N CYS A 295 -17.83 4.04 17.68
CA CYS A 295 -16.40 4.22 17.49
C CYS A 295 -15.68 2.86 17.61
N VAL A 296 -15.08 2.41 16.54
CA VAL A 296 -14.22 1.22 16.46
C VAL A 296 -12.78 1.65 16.61
N ARG A 297 -12.07 1.06 17.55
CA ARG A 297 -10.69 1.38 17.86
C ARG A 297 -9.77 0.41 17.15
N PHE A 298 -8.72 0.90 16.50
CA PHE A 298 -7.70 0.01 15.98
C PHE A 298 -6.34 0.24 16.66
N ARG A 299 -5.59 -0.83 16.76
CA ARG A 299 -4.20 -0.81 17.21
C ARG A 299 -3.32 -1.62 16.26
N TRP A 300 -2.05 -1.27 16.22
CA TRP A 300 -1.08 -2.02 15.44
C TRP A 300 -0.57 -3.24 16.19
N ARG A 301 -0.77 -4.42 15.61
CA ARG A 301 -0.11 -5.66 16.04
C ARG A 301 0.93 -6.03 14.99
N GLY A 302 2.18 -5.59 15.22
CA GLY A 302 3.21 -5.62 14.18
C GLY A 302 2.82 -4.70 13.01
N ALA A 303 2.69 -5.26 11.81
CA ALA A 303 2.30 -4.52 10.61
C ALA A 303 0.81 -4.62 10.27
N ARG A 304 -0.01 -5.26 11.11
CA ARG A 304 -1.46 -5.41 10.89
C ARG A 304 -2.24 -4.53 11.86
N ALA A 305 -3.27 -3.87 11.35
CA ALA A 305 -4.27 -3.24 12.19
C ALA A 305 -5.23 -4.32 12.75
N VAL A 306 -5.55 -4.22 14.03
CA VAL A 306 -6.52 -5.08 14.73
C VAL A 306 -7.59 -4.16 15.30
N PHE A 307 -8.84 -4.54 15.15
CA PHE A 307 -9.99 -3.71 15.51
C PHE A 307 -10.65 -4.23 16.75
N ASP A 308 -10.91 -3.32 17.72
CA ASP A 308 -11.64 -3.58 18.94
C ASP A 308 -13.03 -2.94 18.82
N GLY A 309 -14.10 -3.68 19.17
CA GLY A 309 -15.50 -3.22 19.10
C GLY A 309 -16.12 -3.24 17.70
N LEU A 310 -15.50 -3.92 16.71
CA LEU A 310 -16.04 -3.98 15.34
C LEU A 310 -17.37 -4.75 15.29
N ASP A 311 -17.48 -5.87 16.02
CA ASP A 311 -18.69 -6.68 16.06
C ASP A 311 -19.84 -5.91 16.70
N ASP A 312 -19.61 -5.29 17.84
CA ASP A 312 -20.60 -4.45 18.54
C ASP A 312 -21.08 -3.30 17.65
N ALA A 313 -20.16 -2.66 16.91
CA ALA A 313 -20.51 -1.58 16.00
C ALA A 313 -21.31 -2.05 14.78
N LEU A 314 -21.20 -3.30 14.37
CA LEU A 314 -21.96 -3.88 13.27
C LEU A 314 -23.34 -4.39 13.71
N GLU A 315 -23.51 -4.84 14.96
CA GLU A 315 -24.74 -5.41 15.50
C GLU A 315 -25.68 -4.35 16.12
N GLY A 316 -25.13 -3.33 16.79
CA GLY A 316 -25.86 -2.24 17.47
C GLY A 316 -26.49 -1.25 16.56
#